data_02c0933d795da98bed655a02be16dbfa
#
_entry.id   02c0933d795da98bed655a02be16dbfa
#
_cell.length_a   1.000
_cell.length_b   1.000
_cell.length_c   1.000
_cell.angle_alpha   90.00
_cell.angle_beta   90.00
_cell.angle_gamma   90.00
#
_symmetry.space_group_name_H-M   'P 1'
#
loop_
_entity.id
_entity.type
_entity.pdbx_description
1 polymer ?
#
loop_
_entity_poly.entity_id
_entity_poly.type
_entity_poly.pdbx_seq_one_letter_code
_entity_poly.pdbx_strand_id
1 'polypeptide(L)'
;MSNAVANVRENEVLIELRIMLEDLVLFHSLKADSKTLFEADDLRQAAEKHDAFLLKHFTLRDGEGAVFKGEVQRRDLSAIPDEGVPQAELMKQHAVYLMRYVPPREKPKFITVLQQFGGPKAVVPSVMDFMTLQKGIWLSKPSQLQHGRPHTVTFDWDNPPTEAPKNWRELQKKREADLQRQLGITSYTGLYSYIYLNDREVRHEILVPLLTFEKWMPLKRANPEFLEVAEQDAMRAQIADWFRDRNPVEIDGIPVKPVLQRLQFFGLNIQDFAQNAEPRRISAYQARLGIILSYPAKAPPNRVQMTWEVFHESAPFLRSIVYDRNANPTEEFFVKDQPRFEWAREGEAPAVASFQTQWQAAPSKRAFSRVSFVLIGIAFAGGGFTWMLYRNHPQCIPRSLGVVGIWLIGAYLFKDHVPVADRPSAPNYTKHTATLLQNIYRAYDYNDQSDVYDALAHSVNGPLLDELFLKIQSGLSMQEQGGAIANVEEVRIAAIEPVLDAAATFNCTWNVTGTVEHWGHIHTRENQYSASITLDVSEKGRGRISAFEVTDEKRVRFETGLRLFDDG
;
A
#
# COMPACT_ATOMS: atom_id res chain seq x y z
N MET A 1 -4.80 -8.55 -39.72
CA MET A 1 -3.75 -8.45 -38.69
C MET A 1 -3.44 -9.86 -38.21
N SER A 2 -2.16 -10.17 -38.03
CA SER A 2 -1.74 -11.47 -37.47
C SER A 2 -2.27 -11.63 -36.05
N ASN A 3 -2.63 -12.85 -35.65
CA ASN A 3 -3.17 -13.13 -34.32
C ASN A 3 -2.74 -14.50 -33.80
N ALA A 4 -2.79 -14.70 -32.49
CA ALA A 4 -2.48 -15.95 -31.84
C ALA A 4 -3.52 -16.32 -30.78
N VAL A 5 -3.88 -17.60 -30.73
CA VAL A 5 -4.77 -18.18 -29.70
C VAL A 5 -4.00 -19.28 -28.98
N ALA A 6 -3.77 -19.11 -27.69
CA ALA A 6 -3.09 -20.09 -26.85
C ALA A 6 -4.11 -20.86 -26.01
N ASN A 7 -4.21 -22.16 -26.19
CA ASN A 7 -4.99 -23.07 -25.35
C ASN A 7 -4.05 -23.82 -24.40
N VAL A 8 -4.08 -23.42 -23.13
CA VAL A 8 -3.19 -23.92 -22.11
C VAL A 8 -3.84 -25.10 -21.38
N ARG A 9 -3.14 -26.23 -21.40
CA ARG A 9 -3.48 -27.47 -20.70
C ARG A 9 -2.44 -27.75 -19.60
N GLU A 10 -2.65 -28.77 -18.81
CA GLU A 10 -1.80 -29.09 -17.68
C GLU A 10 -0.33 -29.34 -18.05
N ASN A 11 -0.10 -30.00 -19.18
CA ASN A 11 1.23 -30.45 -19.63
C ASN A 11 1.64 -29.95 -21.02
N GLU A 12 0.82 -29.14 -21.67
CA GLU A 12 1.12 -28.57 -22.99
C GLU A 12 0.37 -27.24 -23.20
N VAL A 13 0.90 -26.45 -24.14
CA VAL A 13 0.24 -25.26 -24.68
C VAL A 13 0.12 -25.42 -26.17
N LEU A 14 -1.09 -25.39 -26.70
CA LEU A 14 -1.38 -25.40 -28.13
C LEU A 14 -1.63 -23.97 -28.59
N ILE A 15 -0.87 -23.52 -29.58
CA ILE A 15 -1.02 -22.18 -30.14
C ILE A 15 -1.42 -22.29 -31.60
N GLU A 16 -2.58 -21.71 -31.91
CA GLU A 16 -2.96 -21.42 -33.29
C GLU A 16 -2.46 -20.00 -33.61
N LEU A 17 -1.45 -19.91 -34.46
CA LEU A 17 -0.81 -18.67 -34.88
C LEU A 17 -1.18 -18.41 -36.34
N ARG A 18 -1.83 -17.28 -36.59
CA ARG A 18 -2.24 -16.83 -37.93
C ARG A 18 -1.33 -15.69 -38.37
N ILE A 19 -0.54 -15.92 -39.41
CA ILE A 19 0.37 -14.95 -40.00
C ILE A 19 -0.18 -14.50 -41.35
N MET A 20 -0.29 -13.19 -41.56
CA MET A 20 -0.69 -12.64 -42.86
C MET A 20 0.32 -13.05 -43.93
N LEU A 21 -0.18 -13.35 -45.13
CA LEU A 21 0.73 -13.69 -46.25
C LEU A 21 1.65 -12.51 -46.60
N GLU A 22 1.23 -11.27 -46.38
CA GLU A 22 2.07 -10.09 -46.55
C GLU A 22 3.30 -10.13 -45.64
N ASP A 23 3.13 -10.56 -44.36
CA ASP A 23 4.23 -10.71 -43.42
C ASP A 23 5.27 -11.74 -43.92
N LEU A 24 4.78 -12.87 -44.50
CA LEU A 24 5.65 -13.88 -45.11
C LEU A 24 6.43 -13.33 -46.34
N VAL A 25 5.70 -12.60 -47.19
CA VAL A 25 6.28 -11.98 -48.39
C VAL A 25 7.41 -10.99 -48.00
N LEU A 26 7.11 -10.13 -47.05
CA LEU A 26 8.09 -9.14 -46.58
C LEU A 26 9.29 -9.80 -45.89
N PHE A 27 9.04 -10.79 -45.03
CA PHE A 27 10.10 -11.47 -44.28
C PHE A 27 11.02 -12.26 -45.17
N HIS A 28 10.46 -12.99 -46.15
CA HIS A 28 11.25 -13.82 -47.09
C HIS A 28 11.66 -13.08 -48.36
N SER A 29 11.34 -11.78 -48.47
CA SER A 29 11.65 -10.92 -49.60
C SER A 29 11.16 -11.53 -50.94
N LEU A 30 9.96 -12.11 -50.93
CA LEU A 30 9.37 -12.66 -52.14
C LEU A 30 9.03 -11.54 -53.15
N LYS A 31 9.07 -11.86 -54.42
CA LYS A 31 8.76 -10.92 -55.49
C LYS A 31 7.54 -11.37 -56.25
N ALA A 32 6.67 -10.44 -56.53
CA ALA A 32 5.53 -10.71 -57.42
C ALA A 32 6.03 -10.82 -58.87
N ASP A 33 5.25 -11.51 -59.66
CA ASP A 33 5.40 -11.58 -61.13
C ASP A 33 5.03 -10.22 -61.78
N SER A 34 5.13 -10.16 -63.12
CA SER A 34 4.80 -8.95 -63.88
C SER A 34 3.31 -8.52 -63.77
N LYS A 35 2.43 -9.40 -63.23
CA LYS A 35 1.00 -9.14 -63.01
C LYS A 35 0.67 -8.85 -61.54
N THR A 36 1.69 -8.60 -60.70
CA THR A 36 1.52 -8.40 -59.25
C THR A 36 0.95 -9.62 -58.51
N LEU A 37 1.23 -10.83 -59.03
CA LEU A 37 0.83 -12.11 -58.48
C LEU A 37 2.01 -12.77 -57.75
N PHE A 38 1.82 -13.32 -56.58
CA PHE A 38 2.76 -14.15 -55.86
C PHE A 38 2.43 -15.63 -56.13
N GLU A 39 3.42 -16.38 -56.62
CA GLU A 39 3.24 -17.78 -56.97
C GLU A 39 2.95 -18.63 -55.72
N ALA A 40 2.04 -19.60 -55.87
CA ALA A 40 1.59 -20.46 -54.78
C ALA A 40 2.75 -21.26 -54.16
N ASP A 41 3.66 -21.78 -54.98
CA ASP A 41 4.78 -22.60 -54.52
C ASP A 41 5.80 -21.77 -53.73
N ASP A 42 6.04 -20.53 -54.14
CA ASP A 42 6.93 -19.61 -53.41
C ASP A 42 6.35 -19.26 -52.03
N LEU A 43 5.05 -18.96 -51.94
CA LEU A 43 4.34 -18.70 -50.69
C LEU A 43 4.34 -19.92 -49.77
N ARG A 44 4.06 -21.11 -50.28
CA ARG A 44 4.08 -22.37 -49.53
C ARG A 44 5.47 -22.68 -48.99
N GLN A 45 6.50 -22.54 -49.82
CA GLN A 45 7.87 -22.76 -49.42
C GLN A 45 8.33 -21.72 -48.38
N ALA A 46 7.93 -20.45 -48.52
CA ALA A 46 8.19 -19.42 -47.53
C ALA A 46 7.49 -19.78 -46.18
N ALA A 47 6.26 -20.23 -46.21
CA ALA A 47 5.55 -20.66 -44.99
C ALA A 47 6.25 -21.85 -44.32
N GLU A 48 6.82 -22.80 -45.04
CA GLU A 48 7.59 -23.90 -44.48
C GLU A 48 8.90 -23.43 -43.84
N LYS A 49 9.65 -22.57 -44.51
CA LYS A 49 10.88 -21.98 -43.98
C LYS A 49 10.64 -21.09 -42.77
N HIS A 50 9.42 -20.59 -42.59
CA HIS A 50 9.05 -19.70 -41.50
C HIS A 50 8.97 -20.40 -40.15
N ASP A 51 8.81 -21.74 -40.08
CA ASP A 51 8.76 -22.52 -38.83
C ASP A 51 9.93 -22.24 -37.91
N ALA A 52 11.16 -22.29 -38.45
CA ALA A 52 12.37 -22.03 -37.65
C ALA A 52 12.42 -20.61 -37.09
N PHE A 53 11.90 -19.64 -37.84
CA PHE A 53 11.76 -18.27 -37.37
C PHE A 53 10.74 -18.16 -36.27
N LEU A 54 9.54 -18.76 -36.42
CA LEU A 54 8.50 -18.74 -35.41
C LEU A 54 8.96 -19.36 -34.11
N LEU A 55 9.57 -20.55 -34.14
CA LEU A 55 10.09 -21.23 -32.95
C LEU A 55 11.20 -20.45 -32.24
N LYS A 56 12.00 -19.68 -32.97
CA LYS A 56 13.04 -18.84 -32.41
C LYS A 56 12.52 -17.54 -31.81
N HIS A 57 11.50 -16.94 -32.43
CA HIS A 57 11.07 -15.57 -32.14
C HIS A 57 9.69 -15.48 -31.47
N PHE A 58 8.98 -16.60 -31.29
CA PHE A 58 7.77 -16.71 -30.49
C PHE A 58 8.02 -17.70 -29.36
N THR A 59 8.39 -17.20 -28.20
CA THR A 59 8.85 -18.03 -27.08
C THR A 59 7.91 -17.94 -25.89
N LEU A 60 7.76 -19.07 -25.19
CA LEU A 60 7.02 -19.17 -23.93
C LEU A 60 8.00 -19.50 -22.81
N ARG A 61 7.76 -18.92 -21.64
CA ARG A 61 8.56 -19.14 -20.44
C ARG A 61 7.66 -19.37 -19.23
N ASP A 62 8.11 -20.24 -18.31
CA ASP A 62 7.44 -20.41 -17.01
C ASP A 62 7.74 -19.25 -16.03
N GLY A 63 7.22 -19.35 -14.80
CA GLY A 63 7.42 -18.34 -13.76
C GLY A 63 8.85 -18.13 -13.30
N GLU A 64 9.76 -19.05 -13.60
CA GLU A 64 11.19 -18.96 -13.29
C GLU A 64 12.04 -18.54 -14.52
N GLY A 65 11.38 -18.30 -15.66
CA GLY A 65 12.04 -17.88 -16.90
C GLY A 65 12.52 -19.04 -17.78
N ALA A 66 12.26 -20.29 -17.41
CA ALA A 66 12.64 -21.44 -18.21
C ALA A 66 11.82 -21.52 -19.50
N VAL A 67 12.49 -21.69 -20.63
CA VAL A 67 11.88 -21.70 -21.96
C VAL A 67 11.16 -23.01 -22.21
N PHE A 68 9.94 -22.94 -22.75
CA PHE A 68 9.18 -24.12 -23.19
C PHE A 68 9.76 -24.67 -24.49
N LYS A 69 9.79 -25.99 -24.61
CA LYS A 69 10.18 -26.64 -25.85
C LYS A 69 9.03 -26.58 -26.84
N GLY A 70 9.23 -25.86 -27.95
CA GLY A 70 8.26 -25.65 -29.01
C GLY A 70 8.48 -26.53 -30.24
N GLU A 71 7.42 -26.88 -30.94
CA GLU A 71 7.42 -27.51 -32.25
C GLU A 71 6.24 -27.03 -33.09
N VAL A 72 6.38 -26.98 -34.41
CA VAL A 72 5.26 -26.78 -35.33
C VAL A 72 4.70 -28.13 -35.70
N GLN A 73 3.47 -28.42 -35.25
CA GLN A 73 2.80 -29.69 -35.52
C GLN A 73 2.16 -29.75 -36.91
N ARG A 74 1.54 -28.66 -37.34
CA ARG A 74 0.82 -28.58 -38.60
C ARG A 74 0.78 -27.14 -39.11
N ARG A 75 0.74 -27.02 -40.45
CA ARG A 75 0.43 -25.79 -41.15
C ARG A 75 -0.87 -25.98 -41.94
N ASP A 76 -1.72 -24.98 -41.92
CA ASP A 76 -2.84 -24.87 -42.81
C ASP A 76 -2.59 -23.73 -43.80
N LEU A 77 -2.36 -24.10 -45.05
CA LEU A 77 -2.04 -23.20 -46.15
C LEU A 77 -3.18 -23.17 -47.18
N SER A 78 -4.39 -23.61 -46.81
CA SER A 78 -5.56 -23.65 -47.67
C SER A 78 -5.99 -22.28 -48.21
N ALA A 79 -5.54 -21.20 -47.56
CA ALA A 79 -5.74 -19.84 -48.04
C ALA A 79 -4.84 -19.46 -49.20
N ILE A 80 -3.91 -20.33 -49.63
CA ILE A 80 -3.03 -20.12 -50.82
C ILE A 80 -3.56 -20.94 -51.98
N PRO A 81 -4.36 -20.35 -52.89
CA PRO A 81 -4.86 -21.05 -54.05
C PRO A 81 -3.73 -21.43 -55.02
N ASP A 82 -3.95 -22.46 -55.86
CA ASP A 82 -2.93 -22.98 -56.75
C ASP A 82 -2.51 -21.99 -57.84
N GLU A 83 -3.38 -21.04 -58.19
CA GLU A 83 -3.10 -19.95 -59.11
C GLU A 83 -2.25 -18.81 -58.50
N GLY A 84 -1.94 -18.89 -57.23
CA GLY A 84 -1.20 -17.86 -56.51
C GLY A 84 -2.10 -16.79 -55.87
N VAL A 85 -1.49 -15.79 -55.20
CA VAL A 85 -2.21 -14.73 -54.46
C VAL A 85 -1.84 -13.36 -54.99
N PRO A 86 -2.80 -12.55 -55.43
CA PRO A 86 -2.57 -11.17 -55.85
C PRO A 86 -2.07 -10.32 -54.68
N GLN A 87 -1.19 -9.36 -54.94
CA GLN A 87 -0.64 -8.45 -53.92
C GLN A 87 -1.72 -7.77 -53.09
N ALA A 88 -2.85 -7.38 -53.68
CA ALA A 88 -3.96 -6.72 -52.99
C ALA A 88 -4.70 -7.63 -51.99
N GLU A 89 -4.52 -8.95 -52.08
CA GLU A 89 -5.20 -9.94 -51.22
C GLU A 89 -4.28 -10.47 -50.10
N LEU A 90 -2.98 -10.20 -50.12
CA LEU A 90 -2.00 -10.70 -49.16
C LEU A 90 -2.37 -10.38 -47.68
N MET A 91 -2.89 -9.18 -47.42
CA MET A 91 -3.32 -8.76 -46.08
C MET A 91 -4.59 -9.48 -45.59
N LYS A 92 -5.39 -10.06 -46.48
CA LYS A 92 -6.64 -10.75 -46.14
C LYS A 92 -6.43 -12.24 -45.91
N GLN A 93 -5.36 -12.80 -46.47
CA GLN A 93 -5.03 -14.21 -46.40
C GLN A 93 -4.00 -14.51 -45.32
N HIS A 94 -4.13 -15.70 -44.70
CA HIS A 94 -3.23 -16.08 -43.59
C HIS A 94 -2.70 -17.50 -43.79
N ALA A 95 -1.44 -17.69 -43.48
CA ALA A 95 -0.90 -19.01 -43.17
C ALA A 95 -1.16 -19.30 -41.68
N VAL A 96 -1.71 -20.47 -41.39
CA VAL A 96 -2.08 -20.87 -40.02
C VAL A 96 -1.10 -21.95 -39.54
N TYR A 97 -0.45 -21.70 -38.42
CA TYR A 97 0.49 -22.63 -37.78
C TYR A 97 -0.12 -23.17 -36.49
N LEU A 98 -0.22 -24.48 -36.35
CA LEU A 98 -0.52 -25.11 -35.09
C LEU A 98 0.81 -25.49 -34.41
N MET A 99 1.14 -24.78 -33.35
CA MET A 99 2.36 -24.95 -32.59
C MET A 99 2.05 -25.61 -31.25
N ARG A 100 2.93 -26.50 -30.83
CA ARG A 100 2.86 -27.14 -29.51
C ARG A 100 4.07 -26.75 -28.69
N TYR A 101 3.81 -26.35 -27.44
CA TYR A 101 4.86 -26.05 -26.47
C TYR A 101 4.69 -26.93 -25.25
N VAL A 102 5.80 -27.51 -24.78
CA VAL A 102 5.84 -28.35 -23.58
C VAL A 102 6.47 -27.56 -22.45
N PRO A 103 5.74 -27.27 -21.36
CA PRO A 103 6.28 -26.58 -20.19
C PRO A 103 7.30 -27.46 -19.47
N PRO A 104 8.34 -26.88 -18.81
CA PRO A 104 9.30 -27.63 -18.00
C PRO A 104 8.66 -28.36 -16.81
N ARG A 105 7.55 -27.84 -16.33
CA ARG A 105 6.73 -28.41 -15.25
C ARG A 105 5.27 -28.39 -15.63
N GLU A 106 4.52 -29.40 -15.21
CA GLU A 106 3.07 -29.42 -15.39
C GLU A 106 2.38 -28.31 -14.61
N LYS A 107 1.19 -27.92 -15.07
CA LYS A 107 0.35 -26.88 -14.44
C LYS A 107 1.11 -25.56 -14.22
N PRO A 108 1.65 -24.96 -15.27
CA PRO A 108 2.39 -23.71 -15.12
C PRO A 108 1.47 -22.61 -14.58
N LYS A 109 1.81 -22.05 -13.42
CA LYS A 109 1.05 -20.96 -12.80
C LYS A 109 1.14 -19.66 -13.61
N PHE A 110 2.29 -19.45 -14.26
CA PHE A 110 2.56 -18.29 -15.10
C PHE A 110 3.12 -18.74 -16.44
N ILE A 111 2.68 -18.07 -17.50
CA ILE A 111 3.28 -18.20 -18.82
C ILE A 111 3.58 -16.80 -19.34
N THR A 112 4.84 -16.53 -19.60
CA THR A 112 5.28 -15.30 -20.24
C THR A 112 5.51 -15.57 -21.72
N VAL A 113 4.74 -14.88 -22.55
CA VAL A 113 4.84 -14.92 -24.00
C VAL A 113 5.68 -13.76 -24.49
N LEU A 114 6.64 -14.04 -25.35
CA LEU A 114 7.49 -13.03 -25.98
C LEU A 114 7.46 -13.23 -27.49
N GLN A 115 7.01 -12.22 -28.23
CA GLN A 115 7.15 -12.19 -29.70
C GLN A 115 8.25 -11.20 -30.09
N GLN A 116 9.12 -11.60 -31.03
CA GLN A 116 10.23 -10.82 -31.53
C GLN A 116 10.25 -10.79 -33.07
N PHE A 117 9.06 -10.58 -33.68
CA PHE A 117 8.89 -10.60 -35.13
C PHE A 117 9.33 -9.29 -35.80
N GLY A 118 9.42 -8.21 -35.04
CA GLY A 118 10.00 -6.94 -35.51
C GLY A 118 11.53 -6.97 -35.44
N GLY A 119 12.15 -6.05 -36.14
CA GLY A 119 13.60 -5.84 -36.09
C GLY A 119 13.95 -4.51 -36.73
N PRO A 120 15.24 -4.16 -36.80
CA PRO A 120 15.70 -2.87 -37.39
C PRO A 120 15.29 -2.66 -38.84
N LYS A 121 14.87 -3.75 -39.52
CA LYS A 121 14.40 -3.75 -40.91
C LYS A 121 12.87 -3.87 -41.03
N ALA A 122 12.14 -3.98 -39.92
CA ALA A 122 10.69 -4.03 -39.96
C ALA A 122 10.14 -2.64 -40.29
N VAL A 123 9.39 -2.57 -41.38
CA VAL A 123 8.80 -1.29 -41.86
C VAL A 123 7.60 -0.88 -41.00
N VAL A 124 6.96 -1.83 -40.32
CA VAL A 124 5.76 -1.62 -39.47
C VAL A 124 6.01 -2.25 -38.10
N PRO A 125 5.57 -1.61 -37.01
CA PRO A 125 5.61 -2.23 -35.69
C PRO A 125 4.87 -3.56 -35.70
N SER A 126 5.54 -4.64 -35.31
CA SER A 126 4.91 -5.97 -35.22
C SER A 126 3.98 -6.00 -34.01
N VAL A 127 2.69 -5.89 -34.24
CA VAL A 127 1.64 -6.00 -33.24
C VAL A 127 0.73 -7.16 -33.60
N MET A 128 0.36 -7.97 -32.61
CA MET A 128 -0.44 -9.18 -32.81
C MET A 128 -1.51 -9.27 -31.72
N ASP A 129 -2.74 -9.55 -32.09
CA ASP A 129 -3.78 -9.87 -31.12
C ASP A 129 -3.53 -11.25 -30.50
N PHE A 130 -3.62 -11.33 -29.19
CA PHE A 130 -3.35 -12.53 -28.42
C PHE A 130 -4.51 -12.86 -27.49
N MET A 131 -4.95 -14.10 -27.56
CA MET A 131 -6.05 -14.63 -26.76
C MET A 131 -5.61 -15.90 -26.05
N THR A 132 -6.04 -16.06 -24.79
CA THR A 132 -5.66 -17.21 -23.97
C THR A 132 -6.88 -17.96 -23.47
N LEU A 133 -6.84 -19.29 -23.61
CA LEU A 133 -7.80 -20.21 -23.03
C LEU A 133 -7.10 -21.11 -22.01
N GLN A 134 -7.78 -21.44 -20.93
CA GLN A 134 -7.37 -22.50 -20.01
C GLN A 134 -8.36 -23.66 -20.17
N LYS A 135 -7.88 -24.82 -20.58
CA LYS A 135 -8.73 -26.01 -20.86
C LYS A 135 -9.92 -25.71 -21.82
N GLY A 136 -9.69 -24.84 -22.80
CA GLY A 136 -10.73 -24.47 -23.79
C GLY A 136 -11.65 -23.32 -23.38
N ILE A 137 -11.52 -22.76 -22.18
CA ILE A 137 -12.35 -21.65 -21.69
C ILE A 137 -11.54 -20.35 -21.70
N TRP A 138 -12.13 -19.27 -22.20
CA TRP A 138 -11.50 -17.95 -22.30
C TRP A 138 -11.13 -17.40 -20.91
N LEU A 139 -9.87 -16.96 -20.75
CA LEU A 139 -9.37 -16.39 -19.51
C LEU A 139 -9.66 -14.89 -19.38
N SER A 140 -9.46 -14.15 -20.46
CA SER A 140 -9.46 -12.68 -20.42
C SER A 140 -9.88 -12.09 -21.76
N LYS A 141 -10.04 -10.76 -21.80
CA LYS A 141 -10.17 -10.01 -23.05
C LYS A 141 -8.89 -10.16 -23.88
N PRO A 142 -8.99 -10.05 -25.22
CA PRO A 142 -7.81 -10.06 -26.08
C PRO A 142 -6.80 -9.01 -25.65
N SER A 143 -5.53 -9.38 -25.66
CA SER A 143 -4.39 -8.50 -25.42
C SER A 143 -3.56 -8.34 -26.69
N GLN A 144 -2.69 -7.33 -26.74
CA GLN A 144 -1.81 -7.12 -27.87
C GLN A 144 -0.36 -7.47 -27.50
N LEU A 145 0.23 -8.38 -28.24
CA LEU A 145 1.65 -8.64 -28.17
C LEU A 145 2.39 -7.64 -29.07
N GLN A 146 3.36 -6.96 -28.49
CA GLN A 146 4.25 -6.03 -29.21
C GLN A 146 5.67 -6.61 -29.28
N HIS A 147 6.40 -6.26 -30.33
CA HIS A 147 7.77 -6.72 -30.50
C HIS A 147 8.64 -6.46 -29.27
N GLY A 148 9.27 -7.53 -28.77
CA GLY A 148 10.21 -7.48 -27.64
C GLY A 148 9.59 -7.13 -26.28
N ARG A 149 8.24 -7.01 -26.19
CA ARG A 149 7.53 -6.73 -24.94
C ARG A 149 6.92 -8.02 -24.40
N PRO A 150 7.39 -8.50 -23.23
CA PRO A 150 6.85 -9.71 -22.63
C PRO A 150 5.39 -9.51 -22.18
N HIS A 151 4.57 -10.53 -22.35
CA HIS A 151 3.20 -10.58 -21.84
C HIS A 151 3.03 -11.80 -20.96
N THR A 152 2.68 -11.60 -19.68
CA THR A 152 2.52 -12.69 -18.71
C THR A 152 1.05 -12.93 -18.41
N VAL A 153 0.66 -14.19 -18.49
CA VAL A 153 -0.69 -14.69 -18.14
C VAL A 153 -0.58 -15.58 -16.91
N THR A 154 -1.53 -15.41 -15.99
CA THR A 154 -1.64 -16.22 -14.76
C THR A 154 -2.72 -17.29 -14.93
N PHE A 155 -2.45 -18.50 -14.44
CA PHE A 155 -3.36 -19.66 -14.48
C PHE A 155 -3.66 -20.13 -13.07
N ASP A 156 -4.94 -20.33 -12.78
CA ASP A 156 -5.41 -20.97 -11.55
C ASP A 156 -5.84 -22.39 -11.88
N TRP A 157 -5.07 -23.37 -11.39
CA TRP A 157 -5.32 -24.78 -11.64
C TRP A 157 -6.24 -25.42 -10.62
N ASP A 158 -6.35 -24.83 -9.44
CA ASP A 158 -7.22 -25.30 -8.36
C ASP A 158 -8.66 -24.83 -8.61
N ASN A 159 -8.80 -23.59 -9.16
CA ASN A 159 -10.08 -23.01 -9.54
C ASN A 159 -10.03 -22.53 -11.00
N PRO A 160 -10.04 -23.44 -11.97
CA PRO A 160 -9.98 -23.08 -13.39
C PRO A 160 -11.20 -22.26 -13.79
N PRO A 161 -11.08 -21.45 -14.86
CA PRO A 161 -12.20 -20.67 -15.37
C PRO A 161 -13.36 -21.60 -15.74
N THR A 162 -14.57 -21.18 -15.40
CA THR A 162 -15.80 -21.86 -15.76
C THR A 162 -16.49 -21.13 -16.92
N GLU A 163 -17.43 -21.78 -17.62
CA GLU A 163 -18.26 -21.12 -18.62
C GLU A 163 -18.91 -19.84 -18.07
N ALA A 164 -19.38 -19.01 -18.99
CA ALA A 164 -19.99 -17.72 -18.60
C ALA A 164 -21.10 -17.93 -17.56
N PRO A 165 -21.19 -17.11 -16.52
CA PRO A 165 -22.20 -17.23 -15.48
C PRO A 165 -23.59 -17.12 -16.09
N LYS A 166 -24.47 -18.07 -15.74
CA LYS A 166 -25.84 -18.20 -16.30
C LYS A 166 -26.83 -17.24 -15.61
N ASN A 167 -26.45 -16.66 -14.48
CA ASN A 167 -27.31 -15.75 -13.73
C ASN A 167 -26.51 -14.71 -12.92
N TRP A 168 -27.20 -13.69 -12.43
CA TRP A 168 -26.62 -12.58 -11.66
C TRP A 168 -25.85 -13.03 -10.41
N ARG A 169 -26.32 -14.04 -9.70
CA ARG A 169 -25.64 -14.54 -8.47
C ARG A 169 -24.31 -15.22 -8.80
N GLU A 170 -24.23 -15.95 -9.90
CA GLU A 170 -22.97 -16.55 -10.37
C GLU A 170 -22.01 -15.47 -10.88
N LEU A 171 -22.54 -14.44 -11.55
CA LEU A 171 -21.75 -13.29 -11.98
C LEU A 171 -21.15 -12.54 -10.79
N GLN A 172 -21.94 -12.34 -9.74
CA GLN A 172 -21.47 -11.66 -8.51
C GLN A 172 -20.42 -12.49 -7.79
N LYS A 173 -20.63 -13.80 -7.60
CA LYS A 173 -19.62 -14.71 -7.05
C LYS A 173 -18.33 -14.75 -7.88
N LYS A 174 -18.47 -14.72 -9.21
CA LYS A 174 -17.31 -14.66 -10.10
C LYS A 174 -16.56 -13.33 -9.96
N ARG A 175 -17.27 -12.20 -9.91
CA ARG A 175 -16.68 -10.89 -9.66
C ARG A 175 -15.95 -10.82 -8.32
N GLU A 176 -16.55 -11.32 -7.24
CA GLU A 176 -15.93 -11.39 -5.91
C GLU A 176 -14.68 -12.28 -5.91
N ALA A 177 -14.75 -13.45 -6.55
CA ALA A 177 -13.60 -14.35 -6.70
C ALA A 177 -12.52 -13.76 -7.61
N ASP A 178 -12.90 -13.06 -8.68
CA ASP A 178 -11.97 -12.35 -9.55
C ASP A 178 -11.33 -11.14 -8.83
N LEU A 179 -12.10 -10.42 -8.02
CA LEU A 179 -11.60 -9.35 -7.15
C LEU A 179 -10.59 -9.90 -6.13
N GLN A 180 -10.90 -10.98 -5.45
CA GLN A 180 -9.98 -11.64 -4.51
C GLN A 180 -8.72 -12.19 -5.20
N ARG A 181 -8.81 -12.67 -6.45
CA ARG A 181 -7.65 -13.05 -7.26
C ARG A 181 -6.84 -11.84 -7.72
N GLN A 182 -7.51 -10.72 -7.96
CA GLN A 182 -6.90 -9.44 -8.37
C GLN A 182 -6.23 -8.70 -7.20
N LEU A 183 -6.34 -9.18 -5.96
CA LEU A 183 -5.56 -8.70 -4.81
C LEU A 183 -4.04 -8.92 -4.97
N GLY A 184 -3.62 -9.55 -6.06
CA GLY A 184 -2.25 -9.57 -6.55
C GLY A 184 -2.04 -8.58 -7.70
N ILE A 185 -0.81 -8.36 -8.10
CA ILE A 185 -0.43 -7.56 -9.27
C ILE A 185 -1.12 -8.17 -10.50
N THR A 186 -2.16 -7.52 -10.99
CA THR A 186 -3.06 -8.07 -12.02
C THR A 186 -2.47 -8.05 -13.42
N SER A 187 -1.46 -7.23 -13.67
CA SER A 187 -0.71 -7.20 -14.92
C SER A 187 0.77 -7.07 -14.66
N TYR A 188 1.50 -8.10 -15.01
CA TYR A 188 2.96 -8.12 -14.89
C TYR A 188 3.69 -7.33 -15.98
N THR A 189 2.97 -6.67 -16.89
CA THR A 189 3.54 -5.92 -18.00
C THR A 189 3.34 -4.42 -17.89
N GLY A 190 2.54 -3.95 -16.92
CA GLY A 190 2.19 -2.54 -16.74
C GLY A 190 3.23 -1.76 -15.91
N LEU A 191 3.32 -0.47 -16.18
CA LEU A 191 3.93 0.52 -15.30
C LEU A 191 2.84 1.01 -14.34
N TYR A 192 3.09 0.89 -13.03
CA TYR A 192 2.17 1.35 -11.99
C TYR A 192 2.81 2.41 -11.15
N SER A 193 2.01 3.37 -10.74
CA SER A 193 2.41 4.45 -9.87
C SER A 193 1.33 4.71 -8.83
N TYR A 194 1.76 4.94 -7.60
CA TYR A 194 0.90 5.26 -6.47
C TYR A 194 1.47 6.46 -5.75
N ILE A 195 0.67 7.50 -5.55
CA ILE A 195 1.06 8.72 -4.85
C ILE A 195 0.24 8.80 -3.57
N TYR A 196 0.91 8.83 -2.43
CA TYR A 196 0.28 8.94 -1.12
C TYR A 196 0.55 10.33 -0.55
N LEU A 197 -0.52 11.05 -0.23
CA LEU A 197 -0.48 12.38 0.35
C LEU A 197 -0.68 12.26 1.86
N ASN A 198 0.40 12.05 2.58
CA ASN A 198 0.42 11.88 4.03
C ASN A 198 0.74 13.19 4.76
N ASP A 199 0.43 13.27 6.06
CA ASP A 199 0.65 14.49 6.85
C ASP A 199 2.12 14.83 7.06
N ARG A 200 3.04 13.88 6.89
CA ARG A 200 4.49 14.05 7.13
C ARG A 200 5.36 13.76 5.92
N GLU A 201 4.77 13.26 4.85
CA GLU A 201 5.47 12.97 3.60
C GLU A 201 4.51 12.95 2.42
N VAL A 202 5.04 13.21 1.25
CA VAL A 202 4.47 12.74 -0.01
C VAL A 202 5.26 11.52 -0.42
N ARG A 203 4.61 10.38 -0.62
CA ARG A 203 5.27 9.14 -1.01
C ARG A 203 4.87 8.77 -2.42
N HIS A 204 5.86 8.46 -3.25
CA HIS A 204 5.67 8.00 -4.62
C HIS A 204 6.21 6.59 -4.78
N GLU A 205 5.34 5.63 -5.03
CA GLU A 205 5.68 4.24 -5.30
C GLU A 205 5.57 3.97 -6.80
N ILE A 206 6.62 3.41 -7.36
CA ILE A 206 6.71 3.11 -8.80
C ILE A 206 7.02 1.64 -8.95
N LEU A 207 6.19 0.94 -9.71
CA LEU A 207 6.41 -0.46 -10.06
C LEU A 207 6.56 -0.56 -11.58
N VAL A 208 7.78 -0.81 -12.06
CA VAL A 208 8.12 -0.78 -13.47
C VAL A 208 8.74 -2.11 -13.92
N PRO A 209 8.34 -2.68 -15.08
CA PRO A 209 9.06 -3.81 -15.67
C PRO A 209 10.52 -3.47 -15.94
N LEU A 210 11.43 -4.38 -15.63
CA LEU A 210 12.88 -4.17 -15.80
C LEU A 210 13.23 -3.73 -17.23
N LEU A 211 12.68 -4.39 -18.25
CA LEU A 211 12.96 -4.06 -19.65
C LEU A 211 12.40 -2.68 -20.07
N THR A 212 11.35 -2.19 -19.40
CA THR A 212 10.88 -0.81 -19.60
C THR A 212 11.81 0.18 -18.92
N PHE A 213 12.26 -0.12 -17.70
CA PHE A 213 13.21 0.73 -16.97
C PHE A 213 14.54 0.86 -17.71
N GLU A 214 15.04 -0.22 -18.33
CA GLU A 214 16.26 -0.21 -19.15
C GLU A 214 16.20 0.73 -20.37
N LYS A 215 14.99 1.13 -20.80
CA LYS A 215 14.83 2.16 -21.84
C LYS A 215 15.08 3.58 -21.31
N TRP A 216 14.87 3.78 -20.01
CA TRP A 216 15.13 5.05 -19.35
C TRP A 216 16.60 5.16 -18.91
N MET A 217 17.13 4.06 -18.35
CA MET A 217 18.49 3.96 -17.87
C MET A 217 19.05 2.57 -18.23
N PRO A 218 19.97 2.48 -19.20
CA PRO A 218 20.56 1.21 -19.58
C PRO A 218 21.28 0.55 -18.40
N LEU A 219 20.90 -0.68 -18.08
CA LEU A 219 21.53 -1.48 -17.04
C LEU A 219 22.49 -2.51 -17.66
N LYS A 220 23.65 -2.72 -17.05
CA LYS A 220 24.61 -3.72 -17.52
C LYS A 220 24.30 -5.05 -16.84
N ARG A 221 24.00 -6.08 -17.64
CA ARG A 221 23.81 -7.45 -17.22
C ARG A 221 24.78 -8.38 -17.94
N ALA A 222 25.35 -9.34 -17.23
CA ALA A 222 26.20 -10.36 -17.83
C ALA A 222 25.37 -11.34 -18.69
N ASN A 223 24.17 -11.67 -18.22
CA ASN A 223 23.21 -12.49 -18.94
C ASN A 223 22.00 -11.63 -19.39
N PRO A 224 21.70 -11.53 -20.69
CA PRO A 224 20.57 -10.75 -21.17
C PRO A 224 19.19 -11.31 -20.72
N GLU A 225 19.13 -12.60 -20.36
CA GLU A 225 17.88 -13.25 -19.98
C GLU A 225 17.59 -13.22 -18.48
N PHE A 226 18.60 -12.94 -17.65
CA PHE A 226 18.49 -12.98 -16.19
C PHE A 226 19.15 -11.79 -15.53
N LEU A 227 18.69 -11.47 -14.32
CA LEU A 227 19.28 -10.54 -13.39
C LEU A 227 19.79 -11.32 -12.17
N GLU A 228 21.10 -11.35 -12.00
CA GLU A 228 21.77 -12.04 -10.91
C GLU A 228 21.72 -11.21 -9.61
N VAL A 229 21.79 -11.86 -8.45
CA VAL A 229 21.70 -11.18 -7.13
C VAL A 229 22.77 -10.09 -6.98
N ALA A 230 24.02 -10.39 -7.35
CA ALA A 230 25.12 -9.42 -7.27
C ALA A 230 24.90 -8.19 -8.18
N GLU A 231 24.21 -8.37 -9.32
CA GLU A 231 23.85 -7.27 -10.20
C GLU A 231 22.74 -6.40 -9.62
N GLN A 232 21.75 -7.01 -8.92
CA GLN A 232 20.69 -6.28 -8.22
C GLN A 232 21.28 -5.31 -7.20
N ASP A 233 22.25 -5.75 -6.41
CA ASP A 233 22.91 -4.92 -5.40
C ASP A 233 23.75 -3.80 -6.02
N ALA A 234 24.50 -4.09 -7.09
CA ALA A 234 25.31 -3.10 -7.81
C ALA A 234 24.44 -2.00 -8.45
N MET A 235 23.23 -2.33 -8.89
CA MET A 235 22.30 -1.39 -9.54
C MET A 235 21.61 -0.44 -8.55
N ARG A 236 21.48 -0.82 -7.26
CA ARG A 236 20.72 -0.02 -6.26
C ARG A 236 21.22 1.41 -6.16
N ALA A 237 22.52 1.60 -5.98
CA ALA A 237 23.10 2.93 -5.85
C ALA A 237 22.94 3.77 -7.13
N GLN A 238 23.13 3.16 -8.31
CA GLN A 238 22.96 3.84 -9.60
C GLN A 238 21.52 4.30 -9.84
N ILE A 239 20.54 3.47 -9.49
CA ILE A 239 19.13 3.79 -9.63
C ILE A 239 18.71 4.87 -8.63
N ALA A 240 19.21 4.80 -7.39
CA ALA A 240 18.99 5.83 -6.38
C ALA A 240 19.49 7.21 -6.84
N ASP A 241 20.72 7.26 -7.35
CA ASP A 241 21.32 8.49 -7.88
C ASP A 241 20.56 9.02 -9.09
N TRP A 242 20.08 8.12 -9.95
CA TRP A 242 19.34 8.49 -11.14
C TRP A 242 18.00 9.17 -10.81
N PHE A 243 17.28 8.73 -9.76
CA PHE A 243 16.03 9.33 -9.32
C PHE A 243 16.20 10.61 -8.49
N ARG A 244 17.36 10.84 -7.87
CA ARG A 244 17.61 11.97 -6.96
C ARG A 244 17.26 13.34 -7.56
N ASP A 245 17.52 13.52 -8.84
CA ASP A 245 17.37 14.80 -9.54
C ASP A 245 16.31 14.74 -10.65
N ARG A 246 15.45 13.74 -10.63
CA ARG A 246 14.33 13.56 -11.57
C ARG A 246 13.00 13.59 -10.85
N ASN A 247 11.95 13.86 -11.64
CA ASN A 247 10.58 13.91 -11.14
C ASN A 247 10.45 14.87 -9.94
N PRO A 248 10.72 16.18 -10.14
CA PRO A 248 10.73 17.15 -9.07
C PRO A 248 9.37 17.24 -8.38
N VAL A 249 9.42 17.38 -7.05
CA VAL A 249 8.27 17.57 -6.18
C VAL A 249 8.43 18.86 -5.39
N GLU A 250 7.37 19.64 -5.32
CA GLU A 250 7.25 20.82 -4.48
C GLU A 250 6.13 20.61 -3.46
N ILE A 251 6.41 20.88 -2.19
CA ILE A 251 5.44 20.87 -1.11
C ILE A 251 5.29 22.28 -0.58
N ASP A 252 4.08 22.84 -0.65
CA ASP A 252 3.77 24.25 -0.28
C ASP A 252 4.69 25.27 -0.97
N GLY A 253 5.06 25.01 -2.24
CA GLY A 253 5.95 25.84 -3.05
C GLY A 253 7.45 25.68 -2.74
N ILE A 254 7.82 24.74 -1.88
CA ILE A 254 9.22 24.44 -1.53
C ILE A 254 9.65 23.16 -2.24
N PRO A 255 10.69 23.19 -3.09
CA PRO A 255 11.24 21.99 -3.69
C PRO A 255 11.80 21.02 -2.62
N VAL A 256 11.39 19.75 -2.72
CA VAL A 256 11.82 18.70 -1.78
C VAL A 256 12.55 17.62 -2.54
N LYS A 257 13.75 17.23 -2.05
CA LYS A 257 14.51 16.11 -2.62
C LYS A 257 13.95 14.78 -2.12
N PRO A 258 13.85 13.75 -2.98
CA PRO A 258 13.42 12.42 -2.56
C PRO A 258 14.46 11.73 -1.69
N VAL A 259 13.96 10.98 -0.71
CA VAL A 259 14.70 9.95 0.01
C VAL A 259 14.27 8.61 -0.57
N LEU A 260 15.22 7.82 -1.08
CA LEU A 260 14.92 6.47 -1.55
C LEU A 260 14.72 5.56 -0.33
N GLN A 261 13.48 5.26 -0.02
CA GLN A 261 13.12 4.38 1.10
C GLN A 261 13.30 2.90 0.73
N ARG A 262 12.94 2.54 -0.50
CA ARG A 262 13.01 1.15 -0.95
C ARG A 262 13.35 1.05 -2.42
N LEU A 263 14.23 0.10 -2.74
CA LEU A 263 14.48 -0.39 -4.07
C LEU A 263 14.55 -1.92 -4.03
N GLN A 264 13.66 -2.58 -4.75
CA GLN A 264 13.60 -4.04 -4.77
C GLN A 264 13.29 -4.55 -6.15
N PHE A 265 13.90 -5.70 -6.48
CA PHE A 265 13.63 -6.43 -7.70
C PHE A 265 12.70 -7.61 -7.38
N PHE A 266 11.63 -7.74 -8.14
CA PHE A 266 10.61 -8.77 -7.97
C PHE A 266 10.55 -9.64 -9.22
N GLY A 267 10.36 -10.96 -9.04
CA GLY A 267 9.90 -11.85 -10.09
C GLY A 267 8.39 -12.00 -10.07
N LEU A 268 7.90 -13.16 -10.53
CA LEU A 268 6.47 -13.49 -10.53
C LEU A 268 6.01 -14.20 -9.25
N ASN A 269 6.94 -14.65 -8.42
CA ASN A 269 6.59 -15.34 -7.19
C ASN A 269 6.06 -14.33 -6.17
N ILE A 270 4.88 -14.62 -5.59
CA ILE A 270 4.30 -13.78 -4.53
C ILE A 270 5.22 -13.64 -3.33
N GLN A 271 6.08 -14.64 -3.08
CA GLN A 271 7.07 -14.59 -2.01
C GLN A 271 8.12 -13.49 -2.21
N ASP A 272 8.37 -13.07 -3.46
CA ASP A 272 9.29 -11.96 -3.77
C ASP A 272 8.82 -10.63 -3.18
N PHE A 273 7.51 -10.50 -2.92
CA PHE A 273 6.89 -9.33 -2.30
C PHE A 273 6.86 -9.39 -0.77
N ALA A 274 7.29 -10.52 -0.18
CA ALA A 274 7.38 -10.65 1.27
C ALA A 274 8.44 -9.69 1.84
N GLN A 275 8.21 -9.26 3.06
CA GLN A 275 9.08 -8.29 3.75
C GLN A 275 10.55 -8.76 3.84
N ASN A 276 10.75 -10.07 4.03
CA ASN A 276 12.07 -10.69 4.17
C ASN A 276 12.35 -11.68 3.05
N ALA A 277 11.93 -11.37 1.81
CA ALA A 277 12.25 -12.21 0.66
C ALA A 277 13.77 -12.23 0.44
N GLU A 278 14.34 -13.42 0.43
CA GLU A 278 15.76 -13.57 0.08
C GLU A 278 15.96 -13.18 -1.39
N PRO A 279 16.97 -12.33 -1.70
CA PRO A 279 17.30 -11.99 -3.06
C PRO A 279 17.61 -13.26 -3.85
N ARG A 280 17.04 -13.38 -5.04
CA ARG A 280 17.26 -14.51 -5.94
C ARG A 280 17.47 -14.04 -7.36
N ARG A 281 18.01 -14.90 -8.18
CA ARG A 281 18.09 -14.72 -9.63
C ARG A 281 16.68 -14.60 -10.22
N ILE A 282 16.45 -13.63 -11.10
CA ILE A 282 15.15 -13.34 -11.68
C ILE A 282 15.27 -13.28 -13.21
N SER A 283 14.28 -13.82 -13.92
CA SER A 283 14.20 -13.66 -15.37
C SER A 283 13.97 -12.19 -15.73
N ALA A 284 14.80 -11.63 -16.61
CA ALA A 284 14.69 -10.24 -17.05
C ALA A 284 13.35 -9.91 -17.71
N TYR A 285 12.73 -10.88 -18.37
CA TYR A 285 11.43 -10.73 -19.02
C TYR A 285 10.26 -10.62 -18.04
N GLN A 286 10.50 -11.00 -16.79
CA GLN A 286 9.48 -11.06 -15.72
C GLN A 286 9.84 -10.14 -14.56
N ALA A 287 11.09 -9.69 -14.51
CA ALA A 287 11.60 -8.85 -13.45
C ALA A 287 10.88 -7.50 -13.43
N ARG A 288 10.61 -7.03 -12.23
CA ARG A 288 10.08 -5.71 -11.93
C ARG A 288 10.95 -5.02 -10.92
N LEU A 289 11.00 -3.74 -11.07
CA LEU A 289 11.65 -2.83 -10.16
C LEU A 289 10.59 -2.08 -9.37
N GLY A 290 10.59 -2.27 -8.06
CA GLY A 290 9.79 -1.51 -7.12
C GLY A 290 10.62 -0.44 -6.47
N ILE A 291 10.17 0.81 -6.56
CA ILE A 291 10.86 2.01 -6.09
C ILE A 291 9.92 2.77 -5.20
N ILE A 292 10.33 3.09 -3.97
CA ILE A 292 9.60 3.95 -3.06
C ILE A 292 10.45 5.18 -2.77
N LEU A 293 9.93 6.33 -3.17
CA LEU A 293 10.49 7.64 -2.93
C LEU A 293 9.63 8.35 -1.88
N SER A 294 10.26 8.85 -0.82
CA SER A 294 9.63 9.71 0.18
C SER A 294 10.12 11.14 0.02
N TYR A 295 9.20 12.08 0.05
CA TYR A 295 9.45 13.52 0.05
C TYR A 295 8.98 14.06 1.41
N PRO A 296 9.90 14.25 2.39
CA PRO A 296 9.54 14.63 3.75
C PRO A 296 8.84 15.99 3.82
N ALA A 297 7.76 16.07 4.59
CA ALA A 297 7.03 17.28 4.88
C ALA A 297 7.15 17.64 6.37
N LYS A 298 7.52 18.89 6.69
CA LYS A 298 7.64 19.38 8.08
C LYS A 298 6.28 19.57 8.76
N ALA A 299 5.25 19.80 7.97
CA ALA A 299 3.87 19.96 8.41
C ALA A 299 2.93 19.29 7.38
N PRO A 300 1.67 19.02 7.73
CA PRO A 300 0.72 18.49 6.76
C PRO A 300 0.66 19.36 5.51
N PRO A 301 0.93 18.81 4.30
CA PRO A 301 0.94 19.57 3.06
C PRO A 301 -0.41 20.23 2.77
N ASN A 302 -0.41 21.48 2.34
CA ASN A 302 -1.59 22.15 1.80
C ASN A 302 -1.63 22.10 0.28
N ARG A 303 -0.46 22.05 -0.36
CA ARG A 303 -0.32 21.96 -1.81
C ARG A 303 0.86 21.06 -2.17
N VAL A 304 0.64 20.18 -3.13
CA VAL A 304 1.68 19.30 -3.69
C VAL A 304 1.69 19.46 -5.19
N GLN A 305 2.88 19.64 -5.76
CA GLN A 305 3.11 19.61 -7.19
C GLN A 305 4.16 18.55 -7.49
N MET A 306 3.88 17.68 -8.47
CA MET A 306 4.80 16.64 -8.91
C MET A 306 4.90 16.67 -10.43
N THR A 307 6.10 16.59 -10.96
CA THR A 307 6.32 16.52 -12.40
C THR A 307 6.94 15.16 -12.74
N TRP A 308 6.34 14.46 -13.69
CA TRP A 308 6.93 13.24 -14.25
C TRP A 308 7.73 13.58 -15.50
N GLU A 309 9.00 13.21 -15.55
CA GLU A 309 9.91 13.58 -16.64
C GLU A 309 10.32 12.39 -17.51
N VAL A 310 9.94 11.17 -17.10
CA VAL A 310 10.47 9.95 -17.68
C VAL A 310 9.45 9.31 -18.61
N PHE A 311 9.54 9.65 -19.90
CA PHE A 311 8.70 9.10 -20.95
C PHE A 311 9.53 8.32 -21.97
N HIS A 312 8.94 7.27 -22.52
CA HIS A 312 9.51 6.48 -23.61
C HIS A 312 8.38 5.92 -24.48
N GLU A 313 8.67 5.53 -25.72
CA GLU A 313 7.68 4.92 -26.62
C GLU A 313 6.98 3.69 -26.02
N SER A 314 7.71 2.88 -25.25
CA SER A 314 7.13 1.74 -24.51
C SER A 314 6.38 2.14 -23.23
N ALA A 315 6.52 3.37 -22.76
CA ALA A 315 5.86 3.94 -21.60
C ALA A 315 5.51 5.42 -21.88
N PRO A 316 4.58 5.69 -22.83
CA PRO A 316 4.28 7.05 -23.30
C PRO A 316 3.50 7.87 -22.28
N PHE A 317 2.93 7.23 -21.27
CA PHE A 317 2.23 7.86 -20.15
C PHE A 317 2.51 7.10 -18.86
N LEU A 318 2.34 7.79 -17.73
CA LEU A 318 2.29 7.20 -16.40
C LEU A 318 0.87 7.37 -15.86
N ARG A 319 0.23 6.26 -15.53
CA ARG A 319 -1.02 6.23 -14.78
C ARG A 319 -0.70 6.11 -13.31
N SER A 320 -1.17 7.05 -12.51
CA SER A 320 -0.96 7.09 -11.07
C SER A 320 -2.30 7.04 -10.33
N ILE A 321 -2.35 6.31 -9.24
CA ILE A 321 -3.44 6.38 -8.29
C ILE A 321 -2.99 7.25 -7.13
N VAL A 322 -3.75 8.30 -6.86
CA VAL A 322 -3.45 9.26 -5.79
C VAL A 322 -4.33 8.94 -4.59
N TYR A 323 -3.69 8.71 -3.47
CA TYR A 323 -4.34 8.46 -2.18
C TYR A 323 -4.24 9.69 -1.30
N ASP A 324 -5.37 10.33 -1.04
CA ASP A 324 -5.56 11.33 0.00
C ASP A 324 -6.29 10.67 1.17
N ARG A 325 -5.80 10.85 2.40
CA ARG A 325 -6.44 10.26 3.59
C ARG A 325 -7.90 10.66 3.76
N ASN A 326 -8.26 11.84 3.30
CA ASN A 326 -9.57 12.44 3.51
C ASN A 326 -10.51 12.33 2.30
N ALA A 327 -10.04 11.75 1.20
CA ALA A 327 -10.80 11.65 -0.05
C ALA A 327 -10.74 10.23 -0.64
N ASN A 328 -11.65 9.94 -1.56
CA ASN A 328 -11.55 8.72 -2.36
C ASN A 328 -10.30 8.80 -3.25
N PRO A 329 -9.64 7.66 -3.54
CA PRO A 329 -8.52 7.64 -4.47
C PRO A 329 -8.92 8.23 -5.81
N THR A 330 -8.02 9.02 -6.41
CA THR A 330 -8.20 9.59 -7.74
C THR A 330 -7.20 8.99 -8.72
N GLU A 331 -7.55 9.00 -9.99
CA GLU A 331 -6.68 8.51 -11.04
C GLU A 331 -6.12 9.70 -11.83
N GLU A 332 -4.78 9.75 -11.95
CA GLU A 332 -4.06 10.81 -12.64
C GLU A 332 -3.23 10.24 -13.79
N PHE A 333 -3.19 10.97 -14.89
CA PHE A 333 -2.42 10.61 -16.07
C PHE A 333 -1.36 11.65 -16.36
N PHE A 334 -0.10 11.24 -16.26
CA PHE A 334 1.02 12.04 -16.73
C PHE A 334 1.30 11.68 -18.18
N VAL A 335 1.23 12.66 -19.06
CA VAL A 335 1.59 12.55 -20.46
C VAL A 335 2.65 13.61 -20.80
N LYS A 336 3.40 13.40 -21.89
CA LYS A 336 4.52 14.27 -22.23
C LYS A 336 4.14 15.76 -22.34
N ASP A 337 2.91 16.04 -22.81
CA ASP A 337 2.40 17.42 -22.96
C ASP A 337 1.74 17.95 -21.67
N GLN A 338 1.41 17.06 -20.72
CA GLN A 338 0.88 17.39 -19.39
C GLN A 338 1.59 16.51 -18.34
N PRO A 339 2.88 16.81 -18.06
CA PRO A 339 3.68 15.98 -17.16
C PRO A 339 3.50 16.32 -15.69
N ARG A 340 2.61 17.27 -15.34
CA ARG A 340 2.50 17.84 -14.01
C ARG A 340 1.18 17.48 -13.35
N PHE A 341 1.26 17.02 -12.13
CA PHE A 341 0.17 16.82 -11.19
C PHE A 341 0.18 17.94 -10.14
N GLU A 342 -1.00 18.44 -9.80
CA GLU A 342 -1.20 19.42 -8.76
C GLU A 342 -2.34 18.98 -7.85
N TRP A 343 -2.06 18.98 -6.54
CA TRP A 343 -3.04 18.71 -5.51
C TRP A 343 -3.08 19.88 -4.53
N ALA A 344 -4.27 20.21 -4.06
CA ALA A 344 -4.49 21.17 -2.99
C ALA A 344 -5.45 20.56 -1.96
N ARG A 345 -5.12 20.71 -0.68
CA ARG A 345 -5.94 20.19 0.41
C ARG A 345 -7.30 20.88 0.43
N GLU A 346 -8.36 20.11 0.54
CA GLU A 346 -9.69 20.61 0.83
C GLU A 346 -9.88 20.76 2.35
N GLY A 347 -10.13 21.99 2.81
CA GLY A 347 -10.31 22.32 4.23
C GLY A 347 -9.02 22.67 4.97
N GLU A 348 -9.13 22.81 6.29
CA GLU A 348 -7.99 23.14 7.14
C GLU A 348 -7.08 21.92 7.36
N ALA A 349 -5.76 22.16 7.34
CA ALA A 349 -4.80 21.12 7.68
C ALA A 349 -5.04 20.62 9.12
N PRO A 350 -4.91 19.32 9.39
CA PRO A 350 -5.05 18.81 10.74
C PRO A 350 -4.04 19.50 11.66
N ALA A 351 -4.53 20.00 12.80
CA ALA A 351 -3.65 20.60 13.80
C ALA A 351 -2.61 19.56 14.24
N VAL A 352 -1.33 19.94 14.24
CA VAL A 352 -0.28 19.10 14.80
C VAL A 352 -0.64 18.85 16.26
N ALA A 353 -1.00 17.62 16.60
CA ALA A 353 -1.43 17.29 17.96
C ALA A 353 -0.28 17.57 18.93
N SER A 354 -0.50 18.50 19.86
CA SER A 354 0.47 18.80 20.91
C SER A 354 0.60 17.62 21.87
N PHE A 355 1.84 17.30 22.27
CA PHE A 355 2.09 16.28 23.29
C PHE A 355 1.59 16.78 24.66
N GLN A 356 0.67 16.06 25.28
CA GLN A 356 0.21 16.37 26.63
C GLN A 356 1.09 15.63 27.63
N THR A 357 1.92 16.38 28.36
CA THR A 357 2.87 15.82 29.33
C THR A 357 2.60 16.27 30.76
N GLN A 358 1.63 17.16 30.95
CA GLN A 358 1.30 17.66 32.30
C GLN A 358 0.18 16.85 32.96
N TRP A 359 0.30 16.68 34.26
CA TRP A 359 -0.74 16.10 35.08
C TRP A 359 -2.04 16.90 34.95
N GLN A 360 -3.11 16.27 34.52
CA GLN A 360 -4.43 16.84 34.65
C GLN A 360 -4.90 16.58 36.08
N ALA A 361 -4.98 17.61 36.89
CA ALA A 361 -5.61 17.50 38.19
C ALA A 361 -7.06 17.00 37.98
N ALA A 362 -7.46 15.93 38.67
CA ALA A 362 -8.87 15.55 38.71
C ALA A 362 -9.66 16.73 39.25
N PRO A 363 -10.88 17.00 38.74
CA PRO A 363 -11.70 18.09 39.28
C PRO A 363 -11.84 17.91 40.79
N SER A 364 -11.48 18.94 41.54
CA SER A 364 -11.55 18.91 43.00
C SER A 364 -12.94 18.53 43.41
N LYS A 365 -13.10 17.39 44.11
CA LYS A 365 -14.37 17.09 44.77
C LYS A 365 -14.53 18.15 45.86
N ARG A 366 -15.51 19.03 45.73
CA ARG A 366 -15.84 19.99 46.78
C ARG A 366 -16.09 19.21 48.08
N ALA A 367 -15.07 19.10 48.90
CA ALA A 367 -15.23 18.52 50.23
C ALA A 367 -15.91 19.57 51.09
N PHE A 368 -16.92 19.18 51.82
CA PHE A 368 -17.49 20.03 52.88
C PHE A 368 -16.35 20.49 53.77
N SER A 369 -16.10 21.80 53.80
CA SER A 369 -15.02 22.35 54.64
C SER A 369 -15.39 22.14 56.12
N ARG A 370 -14.35 22.01 56.97
CA ARG A 370 -14.58 22.01 58.45
C ARG A 370 -15.37 23.23 58.88
N VAL A 371 -15.26 24.34 58.18
CA VAL A 371 -16.03 25.58 58.38
C VAL A 371 -17.52 25.35 58.17
N SER A 372 -17.94 24.57 57.17
CA SER A 372 -19.36 24.23 56.93
C SER A 372 -19.93 23.44 58.10
N PHE A 373 -19.18 22.51 58.68
CA PHE A 373 -19.65 21.75 59.85
C PHE A 373 -19.71 22.64 61.10
N VAL A 374 -18.78 23.58 61.27
CA VAL A 374 -18.81 24.56 62.38
C VAL A 374 -20.01 25.50 62.23
N LEU A 375 -20.28 26.02 61.03
CA LEU A 375 -21.45 26.87 60.79
C LEU A 375 -22.78 26.14 61.02
N ILE A 376 -22.89 24.89 60.61
CA ILE A 376 -24.03 24.04 60.88
C ILE A 376 -24.17 23.83 62.40
N GLY A 377 -23.07 23.54 63.09
CA GLY A 377 -23.05 23.39 64.53
C GLY A 377 -23.53 24.67 65.29
N ILE A 378 -23.07 25.85 64.86
CA ILE A 378 -23.50 27.15 65.42
C ILE A 378 -24.97 27.38 65.11
N ALA A 379 -25.50 27.04 63.95
CA ALA A 379 -26.92 27.15 63.60
C ALA A 379 -27.80 26.32 64.57
N PHE A 380 -27.40 25.08 64.84
CA PHE A 380 -28.12 24.21 65.79
C PHE A 380 -27.93 24.66 67.21
N ALA A 381 -26.73 25.12 67.62
CA ALA A 381 -26.54 25.68 68.98
C ALA A 381 -27.35 26.95 69.19
N GLY A 382 -27.42 27.84 68.20
CA GLY A 382 -28.25 29.04 68.21
C GLY A 382 -29.75 28.71 68.29
N GLY A 383 -30.22 27.70 67.53
CA GLY A 383 -31.59 27.21 67.63
C GLY A 383 -31.93 26.61 69.01
N GLY A 384 -30.99 25.77 69.51
CA GLY A 384 -31.09 25.19 70.84
C GLY A 384 -31.15 26.22 71.98
N PHE A 385 -30.24 27.24 71.88
CA PHE A 385 -30.21 28.35 72.84
C PHE A 385 -31.56 29.17 72.82
N THR A 386 -32.03 29.47 71.62
CA THR A 386 -33.34 30.15 71.46
C THR A 386 -34.48 29.32 72.03
N TRP A 387 -34.43 28.01 71.81
CA TRP A 387 -35.43 27.10 72.43
C TRP A 387 -35.33 27.12 73.94
N MET A 388 -34.14 27.10 74.51
CA MET A 388 -33.95 27.14 75.94
C MET A 388 -34.47 28.43 76.56
N LEU A 389 -34.26 29.59 75.93
CA LEU A 389 -34.74 30.89 76.43
C LEU A 389 -36.23 31.05 76.34
N TYR A 390 -36.88 30.51 75.34
CA TYR A 390 -38.30 30.71 75.07
C TYR A 390 -39.14 29.46 75.23
N ARG A 391 -38.64 28.37 75.85
CA ARG A 391 -39.31 27.08 76.00
C ARG A 391 -40.68 27.13 76.61
N ASN A 392 -40.95 28.13 77.47
CA ASN A 392 -42.23 28.35 78.16
C ASN A 392 -43.17 29.31 77.41
N HIS A 393 -42.77 29.75 76.18
CA HIS A 393 -43.56 30.67 75.39
C HIS A 393 -44.22 29.93 74.21
N PRO A 394 -45.50 30.21 73.90
CA PRO A 394 -46.22 29.48 72.83
C PRO A 394 -45.58 29.58 71.46
N GLN A 395 -44.64 30.54 71.22
CA GLN A 395 -43.95 30.73 69.99
C GLN A 395 -42.51 30.23 70.02
N CYS A 396 -42.10 29.39 70.97
CA CYS A 396 -40.76 28.90 71.17
C CYS A 396 -40.27 28.10 69.92
N ILE A 397 -41.06 27.14 69.46
CA ILE A 397 -40.72 26.27 68.33
C ILE A 397 -40.57 27.07 67.04
N PRO A 398 -41.52 27.97 66.61
CA PRO A 398 -41.39 28.69 65.39
C PRO A 398 -40.19 29.68 65.38
N ARG A 399 -39.86 30.29 66.53
CA ARG A 399 -38.69 31.20 66.66
C ARG A 399 -37.38 30.46 66.57
N SER A 400 -37.25 29.30 67.18
CA SER A 400 -36.07 28.45 67.15
C SER A 400 -35.81 27.93 65.70
N LEU A 401 -36.85 27.50 65.00
CA LEU A 401 -36.82 27.08 63.60
C LEU A 401 -36.45 28.26 62.68
N GLY A 402 -36.99 29.46 62.97
CA GLY A 402 -36.67 30.68 62.25
C GLY A 402 -35.18 31.04 62.33
N VAL A 403 -34.59 30.96 63.54
CA VAL A 403 -33.11 31.21 63.69
C VAL A 403 -32.27 30.17 62.93
N VAL A 404 -32.61 28.89 63.03
CA VAL A 404 -31.95 27.83 62.27
C VAL A 404 -32.12 28.06 60.77
N GLY A 405 -33.30 28.42 60.31
CA GLY A 405 -33.58 28.73 58.89
C GLY A 405 -32.75 29.91 58.37
N ILE A 406 -32.67 31.01 59.13
CA ILE A 406 -31.86 32.18 58.77
C ILE A 406 -30.39 31.80 58.66
N TRP A 407 -29.85 31.00 59.57
CA TRP A 407 -28.47 30.53 59.54
C TRP A 407 -28.22 29.58 58.33
N LEU A 408 -29.15 28.70 57.99
CA LEU A 408 -29.04 27.81 56.86
C LEU A 408 -29.13 28.58 55.53
N ILE A 409 -30.01 29.59 55.42
CA ILE A 409 -30.10 30.49 54.28
C ILE A 409 -28.82 31.31 54.15
N GLY A 410 -28.32 31.86 55.28
CA GLY A 410 -27.03 32.56 55.30
C GLY A 410 -25.87 31.66 54.83
N ALA A 411 -25.78 30.44 55.35
CA ALA A 411 -24.76 29.49 54.93
C ALA A 411 -24.91 29.11 53.44
N TYR A 412 -26.12 29.03 52.90
CA TYR A 412 -26.37 28.80 51.49
C TYR A 412 -25.99 29.99 50.63
N LEU A 413 -26.28 31.21 50.99
CA LEU A 413 -25.94 32.44 50.26
C LEU A 413 -24.43 32.73 50.27
N PHE A 414 -23.74 32.36 51.36
CA PHE A 414 -22.30 32.59 51.52
C PHE A 414 -21.44 31.36 51.15
N LYS A 415 -22.03 30.25 50.70
CA LYS A 415 -21.30 29.03 50.34
C LYS A 415 -20.17 29.23 49.34
N ASP A 416 -20.32 30.19 48.42
CA ASP A 416 -19.34 30.47 47.36
C ASP A 416 -18.28 31.51 47.78
N HIS A 417 -18.46 32.15 48.97
CA HIS A 417 -17.53 33.15 49.52
C HIS A 417 -16.63 32.58 50.62
N VAL A 418 -16.88 31.34 51.06
CA VAL A 418 -16.02 30.67 52.03
C VAL A 418 -14.87 30.02 51.26
N PRO A 419 -13.61 30.44 51.47
CA PRO A 419 -12.50 29.79 50.78
C PRO A 419 -12.41 28.33 51.23
N VAL A 420 -12.86 27.46 50.36
CA VAL A 420 -12.64 26.03 50.51
C VAL A 420 -11.19 25.82 50.13
N ALA A 421 -10.34 25.39 51.05
CA ALA A 421 -9.01 24.97 50.70
C ALA A 421 -9.15 23.80 49.72
N ASP A 422 -8.87 24.08 48.46
CA ASP A 422 -8.78 23.03 47.44
C ASP A 422 -7.67 22.07 47.89
N ARG A 423 -8.05 20.92 48.42
CA ARG A 423 -7.11 19.82 48.50
C ARG A 423 -6.81 19.41 47.05
N PRO A 424 -5.58 19.53 46.59
CA PRO A 424 -5.20 19.00 45.30
C PRO A 424 -5.62 17.53 45.34
N SER A 425 -6.57 17.15 44.48
CA SER A 425 -6.94 15.74 44.30
C SER A 425 -5.68 15.01 43.83
N ALA A 426 -5.51 13.77 44.27
CA ALA A 426 -4.42 12.93 43.77
C ALA A 426 -4.41 12.94 42.23
N PRO A 427 -3.24 13.04 41.60
CA PRO A 427 -3.13 13.02 40.15
C PRO A 427 -3.91 11.82 39.56
N ASN A 428 -4.64 12.04 38.49
CA ASN A 428 -5.31 10.94 37.80
C ASN A 428 -4.25 10.17 36.95
N TYR A 429 -3.49 9.32 37.64
CA TYR A 429 -2.43 8.52 37.03
C TYR A 429 -2.94 7.68 35.85
N THR A 430 -4.15 7.11 35.96
CA THR A 430 -4.75 6.29 34.89
C THR A 430 -4.91 7.07 33.59
N LYS A 431 -5.49 8.28 33.68
CA LYS A 431 -5.67 9.13 32.50
C LYS A 431 -4.33 9.60 31.94
N HIS A 432 -3.38 9.91 32.81
CA HIS A 432 -2.06 10.34 32.41
C HIS A 432 -1.29 9.22 31.71
N THR A 433 -1.29 8.00 32.25
CA THR A 433 -0.67 6.83 31.65
C THR A 433 -1.25 6.56 30.26
N ALA A 434 -2.58 6.65 30.09
CA ALA A 434 -3.23 6.52 28.79
C ALA A 434 -2.70 7.56 27.78
N THR A 435 -2.56 8.81 28.21
CA THR A 435 -2.02 9.89 27.35
C THR A 435 -0.57 9.64 26.96
N LEU A 436 0.29 9.24 27.92
CA LEU A 436 1.69 8.95 27.65
C LEU A 436 1.84 7.75 26.67
N LEU A 437 1.04 6.72 26.87
CA LEU A 437 1.01 5.55 26.00
C LEU A 437 0.61 5.93 24.57
N GLN A 438 -0.45 6.73 24.40
CA GLN A 438 -0.84 7.24 23.09
C GLN A 438 0.26 8.11 22.44
N ASN A 439 0.96 8.93 23.23
CA ASN A 439 2.06 9.76 22.72
C ASN A 439 3.23 8.94 22.17
N ILE A 440 3.53 7.75 22.75
CA ILE A 440 4.60 6.86 22.23
C ILE A 440 4.32 6.49 20.77
N TYR A 441 3.06 6.18 20.44
CA TYR A 441 2.71 5.80 19.08
C TYR A 441 2.76 6.98 18.08
N ARG A 442 2.70 8.23 18.56
CA ARG A 442 2.89 9.41 17.71
C ARG A 442 4.33 9.57 17.24
N ALA A 443 5.29 8.91 17.87
CA ALA A 443 6.67 8.90 17.41
C ALA A 443 6.81 8.22 16.03
N TYR A 444 5.88 7.34 15.66
CA TYR A 444 5.84 6.73 14.32
C TYR A 444 5.39 7.69 13.21
N ASP A 445 4.86 8.87 13.57
CA ASP A 445 4.48 9.89 12.59
C ASP A 445 5.70 10.69 12.07
N TYR A 446 6.89 10.47 12.63
CA TYR A 446 8.12 11.17 12.28
C TYR A 446 9.09 10.29 11.53
N ASN A 447 9.78 10.86 10.52
CA ASN A 447 10.76 10.15 9.71
C ASN A 447 12.21 10.50 10.10
N ASP A 448 12.44 11.69 10.66
CA ASP A 448 13.76 12.09 11.13
C ASP A 448 14.07 11.50 12.50
N GLN A 449 15.27 10.96 12.65
CA GLN A 449 15.69 10.29 13.90
C GLN A 449 15.65 11.22 15.12
N SER A 450 16.02 12.49 14.96
CA SER A 450 15.97 13.47 16.04
C SER A 450 14.53 13.76 16.46
N ASP A 451 13.61 13.90 15.48
CA ASP A 451 12.20 14.15 15.75
C ASP A 451 11.54 12.96 16.45
N VAL A 452 11.88 11.72 16.07
CA VAL A 452 11.42 10.49 16.75
C VAL A 452 11.89 10.46 18.19
N TYR A 453 13.17 10.75 18.43
CA TYR A 453 13.73 10.78 19.79
C TYR A 453 13.06 11.84 20.66
N ASP A 454 12.91 13.06 20.13
CA ASP A 454 12.28 14.17 20.84
C ASP A 454 10.81 13.89 21.14
N ALA A 455 10.09 13.28 20.19
CA ALA A 455 8.69 12.86 20.38
C ALA A 455 8.56 11.84 21.54
N LEU A 456 9.45 10.85 21.58
CA LEU A 456 9.48 9.86 22.67
C LEU A 456 9.82 10.49 24.02
N ALA A 457 10.77 11.43 24.05
CA ALA A 457 11.22 12.09 25.27
C ALA A 457 10.11 12.87 25.97
N HIS A 458 9.01 13.22 25.28
CA HIS A 458 7.83 13.78 25.92
C HIS A 458 7.15 12.82 26.89
N SER A 459 7.24 11.51 26.65
CA SER A 459 6.45 10.49 27.38
C SER A 459 7.30 9.46 28.11
N VAL A 460 8.56 9.33 27.75
CA VAL A 460 9.48 8.31 28.27
C VAL A 460 10.75 8.97 28.79
N ASN A 461 11.41 8.38 29.79
CA ASN A 461 12.69 8.85 30.30
C ASN A 461 13.65 7.70 30.61
N GLY A 462 14.89 8.09 30.92
CA GLY A 462 15.95 7.17 31.33
C GLY A 462 16.35 6.15 30.24
N PRO A 463 16.85 4.98 30.63
CA PRO A 463 17.30 3.96 29.68
C PRO A 463 16.20 3.43 28.75
N LEU A 464 14.93 3.50 29.18
CA LEU A 464 13.79 3.07 28.37
C LEU A 464 13.61 3.93 27.11
N LEU A 465 13.97 5.23 27.18
CA LEU A 465 13.90 6.12 26.02
C LEU A 465 14.83 5.63 24.91
N ASP A 466 16.06 5.28 25.23
CA ASP A 466 17.04 4.77 24.28
C ASP A 466 16.60 3.39 23.72
N GLU A 467 16.08 2.52 24.59
CA GLU A 467 15.58 1.21 24.18
C GLU A 467 14.40 1.30 23.19
N LEU A 468 13.40 2.13 23.50
CA LEU A 468 12.24 2.31 22.62
C LEU A 468 12.63 3.02 21.32
N PHE A 469 13.54 4.01 21.41
CA PHE A 469 14.06 4.66 20.22
C PHE A 469 14.74 3.66 19.28
N LEU A 470 15.61 2.80 19.79
CA LEU A 470 16.27 1.77 18.99
C LEU A 470 15.28 0.73 18.43
N LYS A 471 14.26 0.34 19.20
CA LYS A 471 13.20 -0.55 18.72
C LYS A 471 12.38 0.08 17.58
N ILE A 472 12.02 1.36 17.72
CA ILE A 472 11.29 2.10 16.70
C ILE A 472 12.17 2.29 15.46
N GLN A 473 13.43 2.68 15.62
CA GLN A 473 14.39 2.81 14.52
C GLN A 473 14.60 1.47 13.80
N SER A 474 14.73 0.38 14.54
CA SER A 474 14.80 -0.96 13.92
C SER A 474 13.50 -1.31 13.19
N GLY A 475 12.34 -0.96 13.76
CA GLY A 475 11.04 -1.14 13.12
C GLY A 475 10.91 -0.31 11.84
N LEU A 476 11.28 0.96 11.88
CA LEU A 476 11.29 1.86 10.71
C LEU A 476 12.29 1.39 9.65
N SER A 477 13.50 0.99 10.03
CA SER A 477 14.50 0.40 9.12
C SER A 477 14.01 -0.90 8.47
N MET A 478 13.34 -1.77 9.23
CA MET A 478 12.72 -2.99 8.67
C MET A 478 11.53 -2.64 7.77
N GLN A 479 10.79 -1.58 8.07
CA GLN A 479 9.75 -1.03 7.20
C GLN A 479 10.35 -0.49 5.91
N GLU A 480 11.46 0.25 5.97
CA GLU A 480 12.21 0.71 4.80
C GLU A 480 12.68 -0.45 3.93
N GLN A 481 13.15 -1.54 4.53
CA GLN A 481 13.50 -2.77 3.81
C GLN A 481 12.28 -3.55 3.31
N GLY A 482 11.14 -3.47 4.00
CA GLY A 482 9.88 -4.14 3.70
C GLY A 482 8.90 -3.35 2.82
N GLY A 483 9.08 -2.03 2.68
CA GLY A 483 8.24 -1.12 1.88
C GLY A 483 6.82 -0.93 2.39
N ALA A 484 6.54 -1.39 3.59
CA ALA A 484 5.25 -1.20 4.22
C ALA A 484 5.40 -0.11 5.29
N ILE A 485 4.70 1.00 5.15
CA ILE A 485 4.61 2.01 6.20
C ILE A 485 3.42 1.66 7.07
N ALA A 486 3.68 1.41 8.36
CA ALA A 486 2.64 1.28 9.36
C ALA A 486 2.25 2.68 9.83
N ASN A 487 1.08 3.15 9.44
CA ASN A 487 0.46 4.32 10.04
C ASN A 487 -0.38 3.86 11.23
N VAL A 488 -0.14 4.43 12.40
CA VAL A 488 -0.99 4.20 13.57
C VAL A 488 -2.22 5.09 13.44
N GLU A 489 -3.38 4.48 13.21
CA GLU A 489 -4.64 5.22 13.05
C GLU A 489 -5.29 5.50 14.41
N GLU A 490 -5.32 4.50 15.28
CA GLU A 490 -5.98 4.59 16.57
C GLU A 490 -5.23 3.81 17.65
N VAL A 491 -5.10 4.42 18.82
CA VAL A 491 -4.66 3.75 20.04
C VAL A 491 -5.80 3.83 21.06
N ARG A 492 -6.50 2.71 21.25
CA ARG A 492 -7.66 2.61 22.13
C ARG A 492 -7.30 1.87 23.40
N ILE A 493 -7.35 2.58 24.52
CA ILE A 493 -7.10 1.99 25.83
C ILE A 493 -8.31 1.16 26.24
N ALA A 494 -8.09 -0.13 26.50
CA ALA A 494 -9.11 -1.06 26.96
C ALA A 494 -9.19 -1.10 28.50
N ALA A 495 -8.03 -1.18 29.19
CA ALA A 495 -7.98 -1.19 30.65
C ALA A 495 -6.67 -0.58 31.16
N ILE A 496 -6.72 0.09 32.30
CA ILE A 496 -5.54 0.51 33.09
C ILE A 496 -5.88 0.28 34.57
N GLU A 497 -5.20 -0.65 35.18
CA GLU A 497 -5.40 -1.06 36.56
C GLU A 497 -4.13 -0.84 37.39
N PRO A 498 -4.20 -0.19 38.55
CA PRO A 498 -3.05 -0.03 39.41
C PRO A 498 -2.60 -1.37 39.98
N VAL A 499 -1.29 -1.57 40.03
CA VAL A 499 -0.72 -2.75 40.68
C VAL A 499 -0.69 -2.51 42.19
N LEU A 500 -1.25 -3.42 42.95
CA LEU A 500 -1.26 -3.37 44.42
C LEU A 500 0.20 -3.41 44.92
N ASP A 501 0.51 -2.54 45.88
CA ASP A 501 1.81 -2.44 46.55
C ASP A 501 3.00 -1.96 45.65
N ALA A 502 2.73 -1.53 44.41
CA ALA A 502 3.72 -0.94 43.54
C ALA A 502 3.36 0.53 43.26
N ALA A 503 4.21 1.45 43.73
CA ALA A 503 3.98 2.87 43.54
C ALA A 503 4.06 3.25 42.05
N ALA A 504 2.96 3.86 41.54
CA ALA A 504 2.87 4.37 40.16
C ALA A 504 3.09 3.31 39.05
N THR A 505 2.76 2.06 39.33
CA THR A 505 2.80 0.95 38.35
C THR A 505 1.39 0.52 37.97
N PHE A 506 1.17 0.25 36.68
CA PHE A 506 -0.15 -0.06 36.12
C PHE A 506 -0.06 -1.23 35.16
N ASN A 507 -1.01 -2.15 35.25
CA ASN A 507 -1.27 -3.13 34.19
C ASN A 507 -2.18 -2.48 33.17
N CYS A 508 -1.68 -2.35 31.95
CA CYS A 508 -2.37 -1.69 30.86
C CYS A 508 -2.70 -2.69 29.76
N THR A 509 -3.92 -2.61 29.23
CA THR A 509 -4.32 -3.32 28.00
C THR A 509 -4.87 -2.29 27.00
N TRP A 510 -4.37 -2.33 25.78
CA TRP A 510 -4.81 -1.42 24.72
C TRP A 510 -4.76 -2.10 23.36
N ASN A 511 -5.56 -1.56 22.44
CA ASN A 511 -5.58 -1.97 21.05
C ASN A 511 -4.92 -0.88 20.19
N VAL A 512 -4.13 -1.30 19.25
CA VAL A 512 -3.51 -0.44 18.24
C VAL A 512 -4.03 -0.85 16.88
N THR A 513 -4.74 0.05 16.24
CA THR A 513 -5.15 -0.10 14.85
C THR A 513 -4.17 0.67 13.97
N GLY A 514 -3.61 -0.02 13.00
CA GLY A 514 -2.69 0.58 12.04
C GLY A 514 -2.94 0.08 10.64
N THR A 515 -2.59 0.90 9.67
CA THR A 515 -2.61 0.55 8.26
C THR A 515 -1.19 0.41 7.73
N VAL A 516 -1.02 -0.60 6.91
CA VAL A 516 0.20 -0.87 6.16
C VAL A 516 -0.13 -0.73 4.69
N GLU A 517 0.45 0.28 4.07
CA GLU A 517 0.20 0.60 2.66
C GLU A 517 1.42 0.27 1.81
N HIS A 518 1.23 -0.51 0.77
CA HIS A 518 2.26 -0.75 -0.24
C HIS A 518 1.66 -1.19 -1.56
N TRP A 519 2.20 -0.69 -2.67
CA TRP A 519 1.85 -1.08 -4.03
C TRP A 519 0.33 -1.08 -4.31
N GLY A 520 -0.40 -0.09 -3.76
CA GLY A 520 -1.85 0.01 -3.90
C GLY A 520 -2.67 -0.90 -2.98
N HIS A 521 -2.02 -1.71 -2.13
CA HIS A 521 -2.68 -2.51 -1.12
C HIS A 521 -2.71 -1.79 0.22
N ILE A 522 -3.83 -1.89 0.93
CA ILE A 522 -3.96 -1.41 2.30
C ILE A 522 -4.30 -2.60 3.16
N HIS A 523 -3.47 -2.85 4.15
CA HIS A 523 -3.70 -3.85 5.16
C HIS A 523 -4.03 -3.16 6.47
N THR A 524 -5.21 -3.39 6.99
CA THR A 524 -5.59 -2.93 8.34
C THR A 524 -5.26 -4.03 9.33
N ARG A 525 -4.49 -3.68 10.36
CA ARG A 525 -4.13 -4.56 11.47
C ARG A 525 -4.60 -3.96 12.78
N GLU A 526 -5.20 -4.77 13.62
CA GLU A 526 -5.49 -4.43 15.00
C GLU A 526 -4.77 -5.44 15.89
N ASN A 527 -3.83 -4.95 16.69
CA ASN A 527 -3.14 -5.74 17.69
C ASN A 527 -3.57 -5.27 19.09
N GLN A 528 -3.80 -6.21 19.98
CA GLN A 528 -3.98 -5.96 21.40
C GLN A 528 -2.68 -6.25 22.13
N TYR A 529 -2.29 -5.31 22.98
CA TYR A 529 -1.12 -5.42 23.83
C TYR A 529 -1.51 -5.37 25.29
N SER A 530 -0.80 -6.10 26.13
CA SER A 530 -0.84 -5.97 27.59
C SER A 530 0.57 -5.73 28.12
N ALA A 531 0.72 -4.78 29.04
CA ALA A 531 2.01 -4.44 29.61
C ALA A 531 1.90 -3.94 31.06
N SER A 532 2.97 -4.14 31.83
CA SER A 532 3.18 -3.45 33.09
C SER A 532 3.95 -2.15 32.80
N ILE A 533 3.39 -1.02 33.20
CA ILE A 533 3.94 0.33 32.95
C ILE A 533 4.20 1.03 34.28
N THR A 534 5.44 1.49 34.50
CA THR A 534 5.81 2.26 35.70
C THR A 534 6.10 3.70 35.31
N LEU A 535 5.53 4.64 36.09
CA LEU A 535 5.75 6.07 35.92
C LEU A 535 6.83 6.57 36.87
N ASP A 536 7.76 7.37 36.36
CA ASP A 536 8.60 8.23 37.17
C ASP A 536 7.83 9.51 37.50
N VAL A 537 7.51 9.70 38.77
CA VAL A 537 6.74 10.83 39.30
C VAL A 537 7.62 11.80 40.11
N SER A 538 8.94 11.68 40.02
CA SER A 538 9.90 12.51 40.77
C SER A 538 9.83 13.97 40.36
N GLU A 539 9.53 14.29 39.12
CA GLU A 539 9.34 15.67 38.65
C GLU A 539 7.91 16.16 38.94
N LYS A 540 7.78 17.21 39.76
CA LYS A 540 6.50 17.82 40.04
C LYS A 540 5.79 18.28 38.76
N GLY A 541 4.59 17.72 38.51
CA GLY A 541 3.78 18.08 37.36
C GLY A 541 4.16 17.41 36.03
N ARG A 542 5.19 16.55 36.01
CA ARG A 542 5.61 15.80 34.82
C ARG A 542 5.88 14.35 35.20
N GLY A 543 4.96 13.45 34.85
CA GLY A 543 5.20 12.02 34.98
C GLY A 543 5.56 11.45 33.62
N ARG A 544 6.62 10.64 33.53
CA ARG A 544 7.04 9.94 32.31
C ARG A 544 7.15 8.45 32.59
N ILE A 545 7.02 7.65 31.55
CA ILE A 545 7.17 6.20 31.64
C ILE A 545 8.67 5.89 31.84
N SER A 546 9.00 5.20 32.91
CA SER A 546 10.36 4.80 33.26
C SER A 546 10.63 3.31 33.08
N ALA A 547 9.56 2.49 33.09
CA ALA A 547 9.64 1.05 32.78
C ALA A 547 8.41 0.62 31.99
N PHE A 548 8.62 -0.29 31.04
CA PHE A 548 7.61 -0.77 30.11
C PHE A 548 7.90 -2.23 29.77
N GLU A 549 7.11 -3.15 30.32
CA GLU A 549 7.29 -4.58 30.13
C GLU A 549 6.04 -5.17 29.45
N VAL A 550 6.17 -5.56 28.20
CA VAL A 550 5.08 -6.21 27.44
C VAL A 550 4.90 -7.64 27.98
N THR A 551 3.71 -7.94 28.44
CA THR A 551 3.33 -9.25 29.02
C THR A 551 2.56 -10.11 28.02
N ASP A 552 1.84 -9.51 27.08
CA ASP A 552 1.08 -10.22 26.04
C ASP A 552 0.94 -9.38 24.78
N GLU A 553 0.97 -10.06 23.63
CA GLU A 553 0.67 -9.47 22.32
C GLU A 553 -0.21 -10.41 21.52
N LYS A 554 -1.37 -9.92 21.08
CA LYS A 554 -2.35 -10.70 20.34
C LYS A 554 -2.85 -9.94 19.11
N ARG A 555 -2.80 -10.56 17.93
CA ARG A 555 -3.47 -10.04 16.75
C ARG A 555 -4.99 -10.27 16.86
N VAL A 556 -5.76 -9.18 16.85
CA VAL A 556 -7.22 -9.19 16.98
C VAL A 556 -7.89 -9.22 15.61
N ARG A 557 -7.35 -8.41 14.67
CA ARG A 557 -7.93 -8.26 13.33
C ARG A 557 -6.83 -8.13 12.28
N PHE A 558 -7.06 -8.72 11.13
CA PHE A 558 -6.25 -8.52 9.94
C PHE A 558 -7.17 -8.52 8.73
N GLU A 559 -7.20 -7.41 8.02
CA GLU A 559 -7.98 -7.25 6.79
C GLU A 559 -7.08 -6.74 5.68
N THR A 560 -7.25 -7.29 4.50
CA THR A 560 -6.58 -6.81 3.29
C THR A 560 -7.65 -6.17 2.41
N GLY A 561 -7.48 -4.91 2.09
CA GLY A 561 -8.32 -4.16 1.16
C GLY A 561 -7.50 -3.67 -0.02
N LEU A 562 -8.12 -3.69 -1.22
CA LEU A 562 -7.75 -2.78 -2.28
C LEU A 562 -8.69 -1.59 -2.15
N ARG A 563 -8.15 -0.39 -2.06
CA ARG A 563 -8.93 0.80 -2.42
C ARG A 563 -8.97 0.86 -3.95
N LEU A 564 -9.74 -0.06 -4.54
CA LEU A 564 -10.14 0.06 -5.93
C LEU A 564 -11.39 0.92 -5.99
N PHE A 565 -11.51 1.67 -7.08
CA PHE A 565 -12.72 2.37 -7.43
C PHE A 565 -13.92 1.44 -7.29
N ASP A 566 -14.91 1.87 -6.54
CA ASP A 566 -16.26 1.36 -6.68
C ASP A 566 -16.71 1.89 -8.06
N ASP A 567 -16.55 1.06 -9.09
CA ASP A 567 -17.17 1.30 -10.38
C ASP A 567 -18.68 1.20 -10.14
N GLY A 568 -19.32 2.36 -9.88
CA GLY A 568 -20.74 2.53 -9.72
C GLY A 568 -21.54 2.09 -10.96
#